data_f1e2ee84e4e9c0ee3b68c48f7144f8bd
#
_entry.id   f1e2ee84e4e9c0ee3b68c48f7144f8bd
#
_cell.length_a   1.000
_cell.length_b   1.000
_cell.length_c   1.000
_cell.angle_alpha   90.00
_cell.angle_beta   90.00
_cell.angle_gamma   90.00
#
_symmetry.space_group_name_H-M   'P 1'
#
loop_
_entity.id
_entity.type
_entity.pdbx_description
1 polymer ?
#
loop_
_entity_poly.entity_id
_entity_poly.type
_entity_poly.pdbx_seq_one_letter_code
_entity_poly.pdbx_strand_id
1 'polypeptide(L)'
;MARPVTVNIPHKLGKPEARRRIEEGFGRLRQQMTSGIAGMITFQERWEGDRLHFEGSGLGQKMTGRLDVLPDVVRVEVDLPEILAAMADLITGRLQKEGQKLLEKK
;
A
#
# COMPACT_ATOMS: atom_id res chain seq x y z
N MET A 1 17.31 7.72 6.82
CA MET A 1 17.12 7.57 5.38
C MET A 1 15.95 6.63 5.10
N ALA A 2 15.04 7.01 4.21
CA ALA A 2 13.91 6.18 3.88
C ALA A 2 14.34 4.97 3.06
N ARG A 3 13.67 3.85 3.25
CA ARG A 3 13.94 2.64 2.48
C ARG A 3 12.74 2.36 1.57
N PRO A 4 12.92 2.39 0.24
CA PRO A 4 11.82 2.11 -0.67
C PRO A 4 11.47 0.62 -0.68
N VAL A 5 10.16 0.37 -0.75
CA VAL A 5 9.61 -0.99 -0.85
C VAL A 5 8.72 -1.01 -2.09
N THR A 6 8.88 -2.03 -2.92
CA THR A 6 8.04 -2.21 -4.10
C THR A 6 7.40 -3.59 -4.05
N VAL A 7 6.08 -3.63 -4.19
CA VAL A 7 5.31 -4.88 -4.20
C VAL A 7 4.48 -4.91 -5.47
N ASN A 8 4.54 -6.01 -6.21
CA ASN A 8 3.73 -6.22 -7.40
C ASN A 8 2.76 -7.35 -7.13
N ILE A 9 1.47 -7.07 -7.27
CA ILE A 9 0.41 -8.01 -6.95
C ILE A 9 -0.37 -8.33 -8.23
N PRO A 10 -0.13 -9.49 -8.85
CA PRO A 10 -0.84 -9.86 -10.07
C PRO A 10 -2.32 -10.13 -9.81
N HIS A 11 -3.15 -9.82 -10.79
CA HIS A 11 -4.57 -10.08 -10.70
C HIS A 11 -5.16 -10.40 -12.07
N LYS A 12 -6.39 -10.90 -12.07
CA LYS A 12 -7.10 -11.24 -13.30
C LYS A 12 -8.47 -10.56 -13.34
N LEU A 13 -8.56 -9.38 -12.74
CA LEU A 13 -9.83 -8.68 -12.59
C LEU A 13 -10.07 -7.61 -13.64
N GLY A 14 -9.00 -7.16 -14.30
CA GLY A 14 -9.07 -5.97 -15.13
C GLY A 14 -8.96 -4.72 -14.26
N LYS A 15 -8.58 -3.61 -14.91
CA LYS A 15 -8.29 -2.36 -14.20
C LYS A 15 -9.47 -1.82 -13.38
N PRO A 16 -10.71 -1.72 -13.94
CA PRO A 16 -11.80 -1.13 -13.17
C PRO A 16 -12.14 -1.90 -11.89
N GLU A 17 -12.18 -3.22 -11.98
CA GLU A 17 -12.52 -4.02 -10.81
C GLU A 17 -11.39 -4.00 -9.78
N ALA A 18 -10.14 -4.07 -10.24
CA ALA A 18 -9.00 -4.00 -9.33
C ALA A 18 -9.00 -2.67 -8.59
N ARG A 19 -9.25 -1.57 -9.30
CA ARG A 19 -9.32 -0.25 -8.67
C ARG A 19 -10.42 -0.19 -7.61
N ARG A 20 -11.60 -0.72 -7.93
CA ARG A 20 -12.71 -0.73 -6.98
C ARG A 20 -12.35 -1.47 -5.70
N ARG A 21 -11.69 -2.61 -5.83
CA ARG A 21 -11.29 -3.40 -4.66
C ARG A 21 -10.25 -2.70 -3.83
N ILE A 22 -9.31 -2.01 -4.47
CA ILE A 22 -8.32 -1.22 -3.76
C ILE A 22 -8.97 -0.07 -3.00
N GLU A 23 -9.91 0.65 -3.64
CA GLU A 23 -10.61 1.74 -2.97
C GLU A 23 -11.32 1.25 -1.71
N GLU A 24 -11.96 0.09 -1.79
CA GLU A 24 -12.71 -0.45 -0.66
C GLU A 24 -11.81 -1.05 0.42
N GLY A 25 -10.65 -1.57 0.03
CA GLY A 25 -9.81 -2.32 0.93
C GLY A 25 -8.53 -1.64 1.36
N PHE A 26 -8.28 -0.41 0.93
CA PHE A 26 -6.99 0.24 1.21
C PHE A 26 -6.71 0.38 2.71
N GLY A 27 -7.74 0.48 3.53
CA GLY A 27 -7.56 0.54 4.98
C GLY A 27 -6.76 -0.64 5.54
N ARG A 28 -6.98 -1.82 4.98
CA ARG A 28 -6.22 -3.01 5.40
C ARG A 28 -4.76 -2.91 5.01
N LEU A 29 -4.49 -2.39 3.81
CA LEU A 29 -3.13 -2.19 3.35
C LEU A 29 -2.40 -1.19 4.24
N ARG A 30 -3.09 -0.11 4.64
CA ARG A 30 -2.50 0.88 5.55
C ARG A 30 -2.06 0.23 6.86
N GLN A 31 -2.90 -0.63 7.43
CA GLN A 31 -2.55 -1.31 8.67
C GLN A 31 -1.31 -2.16 8.52
N GLN A 32 -1.15 -2.82 7.38
CA GLN A 32 0.03 -3.65 7.14
C GLN A 32 1.28 -2.81 6.94
N MET A 33 1.14 -1.63 6.34
CA MET A 33 2.28 -0.74 6.13
C MET A 33 2.83 -0.19 7.45
N THR A 34 1.97 -0.04 8.44
CA THR A 34 2.36 0.57 9.71
C THR A 34 2.64 -0.45 10.82
N SER A 35 2.45 -1.72 10.52
CA SER A 35 2.77 -2.81 11.47
C SER A 35 2.17 -2.60 12.86
N GLY A 36 0.92 -2.16 12.90
CA GLY A 36 0.21 -2.03 14.17
C GLY A 36 0.29 -0.66 14.81
N ILE A 37 1.05 0.27 14.26
CA ILE A 37 1.08 1.63 14.78
C ILE A 37 0.16 2.57 13.99
N ALA A 38 -0.80 2.00 13.24
CA ALA A 38 -1.70 2.77 12.39
C ALA A 38 -2.46 3.86 13.14
N GLY A 39 -2.81 3.61 14.40
CA GLY A 39 -3.53 4.60 15.20
C GLY A 39 -2.71 5.83 15.55
N MET A 40 -1.39 5.76 15.36
CA MET A 40 -0.47 6.86 15.64
C MET A 40 -0.05 7.62 14.39
N ILE A 41 -0.54 7.16 13.23
CA ILE A 41 -0.17 7.72 11.94
C ILE A 41 -1.43 8.31 11.30
N THR A 42 -1.33 9.54 10.83
CA THR A 42 -2.41 10.18 10.08
C THR A 42 -2.16 9.98 8.59
N PHE A 43 -3.12 9.40 7.90
CA PHE A 43 -3.00 9.14 6.47
C PHE A 43 -3.83 10.10 5.65
N GLN A 44 -3.30 10.50 4.50
CA GLN A 44 -4.02 11.26 3.49
C GLN A 44 -3.88 10.51 2.18
N GLU A 45 -4.96 10.45 1.43
CA GLU A 45 -5.02 9.68 0.19
C GLU A 45 -5.64 10.53 -0.91
N ARG A 46 -5.15 10.36 -2.13
CA ARG A 46 -5.68 11.08 -3.28
C ARG A 46 -5.52 10.24 -4.53
N TRP A 47 -6.61 10.05 -5.24
CA TRP A 47 -6.58 9.37 -6.51
C TRP A 47 -6.29 10.35 -7.65
N GLU A 48 -5.45 9.90 -8.58
CA GLU A 48 -5.15 10.63 -9.79
C GLU A 48 -5.17 9.62 -10.92
N GLY A 49 -6.26 9.57 -11.67
CA GLY A 49 -6.47 8.52 -12.63
C GLY A 49 -6.51 7.16 -11.93
N ASP A 50 -5.64 6.24 -12.35
CA ASP A 50 -5.54 4.92 -11.74
C ASP A 50 -4.39 4.83 -10.74
N ARG A 51 -3.89 5.96 -10.28
CA ARG A 51 -2.83 6.02 -9.28
C ARG A 51 -3.36 6.60 -7.98
N LEU A 52 -3.12 5.89 -6.91
CA LEU A 52 -3.44 6.37 -5.56
C LEU A 52 -2.16 6.90 -4.92
N HIS A 53 -2.17 8.19 -4.58
CA HIS A 53 -1.09 8.78 -3.81
C HIS A 53 -1.48 8.74 -2.34
N PHE A 54 -0.58 8.32 -1.48
CA PHE A 54 -0.87 8.32 -0.06
C PHE A 54 0.33 8.80 0.72
N GLU A 55 0.04 9.38 1.88
CA GLU A 55 1.05 9.93 2.76
C GLU A 55 0.63 9.67 4.19
N GLY A 56 1.56 9.15 4.98
CA GLY A 56 1.34 8.95 6.40
C GLY A 56 2.30 9.79 7.19
N SER A 57 1.85 10.40 8.27
CA SER A 57 2.71 11.19 9.14
C SER A 57 2.35 10.96 10.60
N GLY A 58 3.36 10.97 11.46
CA GLY A 58 3.20 10.75 12.89
C GLY A 58 4.51 10.31 13.49
N LEU A 59 4.62 10.39 14.80
CA LEU A 59 5.82 9.99 15.55
C LEU A 59 7.08 10.70 15.04
N GLY A 60 6.92 11.93 14.52
CA GLY A 60 8.04 12.68 13.97
C GLY A 60 8.54 12.14 12.64
N GLN A 61 7.80 11.24 12.01
CA GLN A 61 8.19 10.58 10.77
C GLN A 61 7.14 10.81 9.69
N LYS A 62 7.56 10.64 8.45
CA LYS A 62 6.69 10.80 7.30
C LYS A 62 6.91 9.63 6.34
N MET A 63 5.81 9.05 5.87
CA MET A 63 5.85 7.95 4.91
C MET A 63 5.06 8.36 3.69
N THR A 64 5.62 8.19 2.51
CA THR A 64 4.93 8.48 1.27
C THR A 64 4.91 7.25 0.40
N GLY A 65 3.93 7.17 -0.49
CA GLY A 65 3.87 6.05 -1.40
C GLY A 65 2.84 6.26 -2.49
N ARG A 66 2.82 5.33 -3.41
CA ARG A 66 1.86 5.31 -4.50
C ARG A 66 1.52 3.90 -4.87
N LEU A 67 0.31 3.77 -5.39
CA LEU A 67 -0.22 2.49 -5.81
C LEU A 67 -0.76 2.69 -7.22
N ASP A 68 -0.22 1.94 -8.18
CA ASP A 68 -0.66 2.01 -9.57
C ASP A 68 -1.50 0.79 -9.90
N VAL A 69 -2.73 1.03 -10.36
CA VAL A 69 -3.62 -0.04 -10.81
C VAL A 69 -3.41 -0.23 -12.31
N LEU A 70 -2.87 -1.39 -12.66
CA LEU A 70 -2.60 -1.75 -14.06
C LEU A 70 -3.56 -2.85 -14.49
N PRO A 71 -3.67 -3.15 -15.79
CA PRO A 71 -4.66 -4.14 -16.24
C PRO A 71 -4.51 -5.54 -15.65
N ASP A 72 -3.29 -5.94 -15.29
CA ASP A 72 -3.03 -7.30 -14.79
C ASP A 72 -2.20 -7.34 -13.53
N VAL A 73 -1.83 -6.18 -12.97
CA VAL A 73 -1.02 -6.11 -11.76
C VAL A 73 -1.31 -4.81 -11.03
N VAL A 74 -1.19 -4.82 -9.72
CA VAL A 74 -1.20 -3.62 -8.91
C VAL A 74 0.21 -3.45 -8.34
N ARG A 75 0.81 -2.31 -8.58
CA ARG A 75 2.15 -2.00 -8.08
C ARG A 75 2.04 -1.04 -6.91
N VAL A 76 2.62 -1.42 -5.79
CA VAL A 76 2.67 -0.58 -4.60
C VAL A 76 4.11 -0.18 -4.36
N GLU A 77 4.36 1.12 -4.24
CA GLU A 77 5.68 1.64 -3.90
C GLU A 77 5.55 2.48 -2.66
N VAL A 78 6.36 2.20 -1.65
CA VAL A 78 6.30 2.91 -0.38
C VAL A 78 7.71 3.30 0.05
N ASP A 79 7.88 4.56 0.45
CA ASP A 79 9.13 5.04 1.04
C ASP A 79 8.96 4.98 2.55
N LEU A 80 9.54 3.97 3.18
CA LEU A 80 9.42 3.77 4.62
C LEU A 80 10.36 4.68 5.39
N PRO A 81 9.88 5.33 6.47
CA PRO A 81 10.77 6.08 7.34
C PRO A 81 11.70 5.13 8.10
N GLU A 82 12.76 5.67 8.69
CA GLU A 82 13.75 4.88 9.40
C GLU A 82 13.14 3.98 10.47
N ILE A 83 12.13 4.48 11.17
CA ILE A 83 11.49 3.72 12.24
C ILE A 83 10.88 2.40 11.74
N LEU A 84 10.53 2.34 10.45
CA LEU A 84 9.95 1.14 9.85
C LEU A 84 10.90 0.43 8.88
N ALA A 85 12.06 1.01 8.60
CA ALA A 85 12.98 0.46 7.61
C ALA A 85 13.46 -0.94 7.97
N ALA A 86 13.69 -1.20 9.25
CA ALA A 86 14.14 -2.51 9.69
C ALA A 86 13.08 -3.60 9.49
N MET A 87 11.84 -3.20 9.28
CA MET A 87 10.72 -4.11 9.07
C MET A 87 10.31 -4.21 7.60
N ALA A 88 11.13 -3.66 6.70
CA ALA A 88 10.77 -3.59 5.27
C ALA A 88 10.38 -4.94 4.68
N ASP A 89 11.13 -5.99 4.97
CA ASP A 89 10.83 -7.32 4.42
C ASP A 89 9.52 -7.88 4.97
N LEU A 90 9.27 -7.67 6.25
CA LEU A 90 8.03 -8.11 6.87
C LEU A 90 6.83 -7.35 6.29
N ILE A 91 6.98 -6.04 6.14
CA ILE A 91 5.93 -5.18 5.56
C ILE A 91 5.65 -5.60 4.12
N THR A 92 6.70 -5.83 3.33
CA THR A 92 6.55 -6.30 1.95
C THR A 92 5.72 -7.57 1.89
N GLY A 93 6.04 -8.54 2.73
CA GLY A 93 5.32 -9.81 2.75
C GLY A 93 3.86 -9.63 3.14
N ARG A 94 3.59 -8.79 4.12
CA ARG A 94 2.22 -8.52 4.56
C ARG A 94 1.41 -7.80 3.50
N LEU A 95 2.02 -6.81 2.84
CA LEU A 95 1.34 -6.08 1.76
C LEU A 95 0.99 -7.03 0.62
N GLN A 96 1.91 -7.90 0.24
CA GLN A 96 1.66 -8.85 -0.83
C GLN A 96 0.52 -9.79 -0.47
N LYS A 97 0.51 -10.31 0.74
CA LYS A 97 -0.51 -11.23 1.20
C LYS A 97 -1.89 -10.56 1.27
N GLU A 98 -1.95 -9.38 1.88
CA GLU A 98 -3.22 -8.66 2.01
C GLU A 98 -3.74 -8.18 0.66
N GLY A 99 -2.84 -7.66 -0.17
CA GLY A 99 -3.21 -7.23 -1.52
C GLY A 99 -3.70 -8.40 -2.37
N GLN A 100 -3.06 -9.56 -2.26
CA GLN A 100 -3.48 -10.74 -2.97
C GLN A 100 -4.91 -11.13 -2.60
N LYS A 101 -5.26 -11.05 -1.32
CA LYS A 101 -6.62 -11.32 -0.85
C LYS A 101 -7.63 -10.33 -1.41
N LEU A 102 -7.28 -9.06 -1.47
CA LEU A 102 -8.16 -8.04 -2.02
C LEU A 102 -8.43 -8.25 -3.50
N LEU A 103 -7.44 -8.76 -4.23
CA LEU A 103 -7.51 -8.91 -5.68
C LEU A 103 -7.82 -10.34 -6.11
N GLU A 104 -8.14 -11.20 -5.16
CA GLU A 104 -8.46 -12.58 -5.44
C GLU A 104 -9.79 -12.67 -6.18
N LYS A 105 -9.79 -13.39 -7.29
CA LYS A 105 -10.98 -13.54 -8.09
C LYS A 105 -11.88 -14.63 -7.51
N LYS A 106 -13.12 -14.28 -7.28
CA LYS A 106 -14.13 -15.21 -6.78
C LYS A 106 -15.37 -15.15 -7.58
#